data_9563924dedb7e0e5f075901f7f6ab9bb
#
_entry.id   9563924dedb7e0e5f075901f7f6ab9bb
#
_cell.length_a   1.000
_cell.length_b   1.000
_cell.length_c   1.000
_cell.angle_alpha   90.00
_cell.angle_beta   90.00
_cell.angle_gamma   90.00
#
_symmetry.space_group_name_H-M   'P 1'
#
loop_
_entity.id
_entity.type
_entity.pdbx_description
1 polymer ?
#
loop_
_entity_poly.entity_id
_entity_poly.type
_entity_poly.pdbx_seq_one_letter_code
_entity_poly.pdbx_strand_id
1 'polypeptide(L)'
;LKVSQFDLYSLLKEHYVLFKELAANRNISFVLHADCEQCLVWGDRMQIQKVVNNLLSNAFKYTSDGGTIRMELADGTEECMFSVSDNGAGISEEDYVKIFERFYQVENIGQYGGTGIGLALSQGIVKAHQGDITVESQLGKGSCFKVTLKKGDAHFDSSVTRVEPEQDKEYIYYSEDKELLVKEVQSAQSESGTTDCKLLVIDDNEEIRNILVDIFSPLYTVETASDGKEGYEKVKVMQPDLVISDIMMPGMPGTEL
;
A
#
# COMPACT_ATOMS: atom_id res chain seq x y z
N LEU A 1 -10.61 -2.97 -14.64
CA LEU A 1 -9.17 -3.23 -14.71
C LEU A 1 -8.60 -2.72 -16.03
N LYS A 2 -7.39 -2.17 -15.96
CA LYS A 2 -6.54 -1.89 -17.13
C LYS A 2 -5.45 -2.95 -17.15
N VAL A 3 -5.60 -3.97 -17.97
CA VAL A 3 -4.66 -5.10 -17.98
C VAL A 3 -3.63 -4.96 -19.09
N SER A 4 -2.38 -5.25 -18.76
CA SER A 4 -1.25 -5.36 -19.66
C SER A 4 -0.38 -6.55 -19.27
N GLN A 5 0.51 -6.96 -20.16
CA GLN A 5 1.55 -7.91 -19.78
C GLN A 5 2.65 -7.19 -18.99
N PHE A 6 3.06 -7.75 -17.87
CA PHE A 6 4.18 -7.25 -17.07
C PHE A 6 4.97 -8.38 -16.43
N ASP A 7 6.18 -8.10 -16.00
CA ASP A 7 7.04 -9.06 -15.32
C ASP A 7 6.83 -8.99 -13.79
N LEU A 8 6.23 -10.03 -13.23
CA LEU A 8 5.98 -10.15 -11.80
C LEU A 8 7.27 -10.26 -10.99
N TYR A 9 8.32 -10.91 -11.54
CA TYR A 9 9.61 -10.97 -10.86
C TYR A 9 10.21 -9.57 -10.66
N SER A 10 10.20 -8.75 -11.70
CA SER A 10 10.67 -7.36 -11.63
C SER A 10 9.89 -6.56 -10.60
N LEU A 11 8.55 -6.70 -10.58
CA LEU A 11 7.70 -6.05 -9.58
C LEU A 11 8.06 -6.44 -8.14
N LEU A 12 8.26 -7.73 -7.86
CA LEU A 12 8.64 -8.20 -6.53
C LEU A 12 10.05 -7.74 -6.14
N LYS A 13 10.97 -7.72 -7.09
CA LYS A 13 12.34 -7.23 -6.89
C LYS A 13 12.40 -5.74 -6.56
N GLU A 14 11.58 -4.91 -7.19
CA GLU A 14 11.42 -3.50 -6.85
C GLU A 14 11.01 -3.34 -5.38
N HIS A 15 9.98 -4.05 -4.94
CA HIS A 15 9.53 -4.01 -3.54
C HIS A 15 10.58 -4.57 -2.57
N TYR A 16 11.29 -5.61 -2.96
CA TYR A 16 12.40 -6.13 -2.16
C TYR A 16 13.46 -5.06 -1.91
N VAL A 17 13.82 -4.30 -2.94
CA VAL A 17 14.81 -3.20 -2.81
C VAL A 17 14.28 -2.10 -1.89
N LEU A 18 13.02 -1.69 -2.05
CA LEU A 18 12.39 -0.65 -1.24
C LEU A 18 12.36 -1.01 0.26
N PHE A 19 11.98 -2.23 0.60
CA PHE A 19 11.86 -2.65 2.00
C PHE A 19 13.19 -3.09 2.63
N LYS A 20 14.27 -3.21 1.85
CA LYS A 20 15.57 -3.69 2.32
C LYS A 20 16.20 -2.78 3.38
N GLU A 21 16.07 -1.47 3.24
CA GLU A 21 16.57 -0.51 4.21
C GLU A 21 15.80 -0.58 5.52
N LEU A 22 14.47 -0.65 5.46
CA LEU A 22 13.62 -0.86 6.64
C LEU A 22 13.98 -2.16 7.37
N ALA A 23 14.24 -3.25 6.62
CA ALA A 23 14.68 -4.52 7.18
C ALA A 23 16.01 -4.38 7.92
N ALA A 24 16.99 -3.68 7.30
CA ALA A 24 18.30 -3.45 7.90
C ALA A 24 18.20 -2.65 9.21
N ASN A 25 17.42 -1.57 9.23
CA ASN A 25 17.21 -0.72 10.41
C ASN A 25 16.57 -1.47 11.58
N ARG A 26 15.75 -2.50 11.30
CA ARG A 26 15.09 -3.35 12.29
C ARG A 26 15.79 -4.69 12.52
N ASN A 27 16.98 -4.91 11.96
CA ASN A 27 17.70 -6.19 11.99
C ASN A 27 16.85 -7.38 11.52
N ILE A 28 15.88 -7.18 10.62
CA ILE A 28 15.04 -8.23 10.08
C ILE A 28 15.78 -8.91 8.92
N SER A 29 15.84 -10.25 8.94
CA SER A 29 16.33 -11.03 7.82
C SER A 29 15.27 -11.02 6.71
N PHE A 30 15.47 -10.20 5.68
CA PHE A 30 14.56 -10.09 4.56
C PHE A 30 15.18 -10.66 3.28
N VAL A 31 14.51 -11.64 2.66
CA VAL A 31 15.02 -12.34 1.48
C VAL A 31 13.94 -12.47 0.41
N LEU A 32 14.36 -12.37 -0.86
CA LEU A 32 13.56 -12.71 -2.04
C LEU A 32 14.17 -13.96 -2.68
N HIS A 33 13.37 -15.01 -2.82
CA HIS A 33 13.70 -16.22 -3.55
C HIS A 33 12.76 -16.39 -4.74
N ALA A 34 13.30 -16.64 -5.92
CA ALA A 34 12.54 -16.92 -7.13
C ALA A 34 13.16 -18.10 -7.87
N ASP A 35 12.34 -18.94 -8.44
CA ASP A 35 12.76 -20.06 -9.29
C ASP A 35 12.93 -19.68 -10.77
N CYS A 36 12.72 -18.40 -11.09
CA CYS A 36 12.84 -17.84 -12.43
C CYS A 36 13.48 -16.43 -12.38
N GLU A 37 14.05 -16.00 -13.50
CA GLU A 37 14.57 -14.63 -13.69
C GLU A 37 13.56 -13.69 -14.35
N GLN A 38 12.46 -14.22 -14.87
CA GLN A 38 11.35 -13.49 -15.48
C GLN A 38 10.07 -14.30 -15.32
N CYS A 39 8.97 -13.64 -14.91
CA CYS A 39 7.65 -14.24 -14.77
C CYS A 39 6.60 -13.31 -15.39
N LEU A 40 6.28 -13.55 -16.67
CA LEU A 40 5.31 -12.73 -17.40
C LEU A 40 3.87 -13.13 -17.05
N VAL A 41 3.09 -12.15 -16.58
CA VAL A 41 1.68 -12.28 -16.25
C VAL A 41 0.88 -11.18 -16.92
N TRP A 42 -0.44 -11.42 -17.11
CA TRP A 42 -1.37 -10.38 -17.50
C TRP A 42 -2.14 -9.88 -16.29
N GLY A 43 -2.25 -8.57 -16.17
CA GLY A 43 -2.99 -7.94 -15.06
C GLY A 43 -2.82 -6.43 -15.03
N ASP A 44 -3.48 -5.83 -14.08
CA ASP A 44 -3.30 -4.43 -13.72
C ASP A 44 -2.11 -4.34 -12.75
N ARG A 45 -0.93 -4.00 -13.29
CA ARG A 45 0.33 -3.94 -12.54
C ARG A 45 0.20 -3.07 -11.29
N MET A 46 -0.46 -1.91 -11.41
CA MET A 46 -0.66 -0.97 -10.30
C MET A 46 -1.51 -1.58 -9.17
N GLN A 47 -2.53 -2.37 -9.52
CA GLN A 47 -3.35 -3.03 -8.52
C GLN A 47 -2.60 -4.20 -7.85
N ILE A 48 -1.88 -5.02 -8.62
CA ILE A 48 -1.07 -6.11 -8.03
C ILE A 48 0.03 -5.55 -7.12
N GLN A 49 0.62 -4.45 -7.48
CA GLN A 49 1.59 -3.72 -6.69
C GLN A 49 1.02 -3.31 -5.32
N LYS A 50 -0.24 -2.83 -5.25
CA LYS A 50 -0.93 -2.56 -3.96
C LYS A 50 -1.05 -3.82 -3.11
N VAL A 51 -1.30 -4.98 -3.74
CA VAL A 51 -1.35 -6.27 -3.02
C VAL A 51 0.01 -6.58 -2.41
N VAL A 52 1.09 -6.51 -3.20
CA VAL A 52 2.45 -6.79 -2.73
C VAL A 52 2.84 -5.86 -1.58
N ASN A 53 2.60 -4.55 -1.75
CA ASN A 53 2.89 -3.56 -0.71
C ASN A 53 2.13 -3.83 0.59
N ASN A 54 0.83 -4.12 0.50
CA ASN A 54 0.01 -4.42 1.66
C ASN A 54 0.47 -5.68 2.42
N LEU A 55 0.82 -6.76 1.69
CA LEU A 55 1.33 -7.98 2.31
C LEU A 55 2.68 -7.75 2.99
N LEU A 56 3.60 -7.01 2.35
CA LEU A 56 4.89 -6.64 2.95
C LEU A 56 4.71 -5.73 4.16
N SER A 57 3.91 -4.68 4.05
CA SER A 57 3.62 -3.78 5.17
C SER A 57 3.09 -4.54 6.38
N ASN A 58 2.17 -5.49 6.17
CA ASN A 58 1.68 -6.35 7.25
C ASN A 58 2.80 -7.24 7.82
N ALA A 59 3.61 -7.89 6.98
CA ALA A 59 4.72 -8.71 7.45
C ALA A 59 5.70 -7.90 8.31
N PHE A 60 6.10 -6.70 7.86
CA PHE A 60 6.97 -5.82 8.64
C PHE A 60 6.30 -5.31 9.92
N LYS A 61 5.01 -5.02 9.88
CA LYS A 61 4.24 -4.54 11.03
C LYS A 61 4.18 -5.57 12.16
N TYR A 62 3.95 -6.83 11.83
CA TYR A 62 3.72 -7.90 12.80
C TYR A 62 4.96 -8.74 13.12
N THR A 63 6.09 -8.49 12.47
CA THR A 63 7.37 -9.11 12.78
C THR A 63 8.16 -8.23 13.75
N SER A 64 8.67 -8.83 14.83
CA SER A 64 9.55 -8.14 15.77
C SER A 64 10.93 -7.89 15.17
N ASP A 65 11.65 -6.93 15.72
CA ASP A 65 13.05 -6.68 15.36
C ASP A 65 13.90 -7.94 15.54
N GLY A 66 14.81 -8.21 14.61
CA GLY A 66 15.59 -9.45 14.55
C GLY A 66 14.84 -10.64 13.96
N GLY A 67 13.59 -10.45 13.50
CA GLY A 67 12.77 -11.49 12.88
C GLY A 67 13.18 -11.84 11.45
N THR A 68 12.34 -12.61 10.77
CA THR A 68 12.57 -13.07 9.39
C THR A 68 11.32 -12.82 8.53
N ILE A 69 11.52 -12.23 7.37
CA ILE A 69 10.49 -12.05 6.33
C ILE A 69 11.05 -12.64 5.04
N ARG A 70 10.23 -13.42 4.32
CA ARG A 70 10.62 -14.03 3.06
C ARG A 70 9.56 -13.76 2.00
N MET A 71 10.01 -13.36 0.82
CA MET A 71 9.22 -13.35 -0.41
C MET A 71 9.65 -14.52 -1.27
N GLU A 72 8.70 -15.23 -1.85
CA GLU A 72 8.98 -16.32 -2.77
C GLU A 72 8.14 -16.16 -4.03
N LEU A 73 8.71 -16.50 -5.19
CA LEU A 73 8.03 -16.55 -6.48
C LEU A 73 8.26 -17.92 -7.10
N ALA A 74 7.18 -18.59 -7.44
CA ALA A 74 7.16 -19.85 -8.17
C ALA A 74 6.46 -19.66 -9.52
N ASP A 75 7.16 -19.98 -10.60
CA ASP A 75 6.70 -19.83 -11.97
C ASP A 75 6.17 -21.16 -12.53
N GLY A 76 4.86 -21.40 -12.40
CA GLY A 76 4.19 -22.57 -12.98
C GLY A 76 3.83 -22.39 -14.46
N THR A 77 3.29 -23.44 -15.05
CA THR A 77 2.95 -23.48 -16.50
C THR A 77 1.74 -22.61 -16.85
N GLU A 78 0.66 -22.70 -16.06
CA GLU A 78 -0.61 -22.00 -16.28
C GLU A 78 -0.84 -20.87 -15.29
N GLU A 79 -0.19 -20.94 -14.13
CA GLU A 79 -0.32 -20.01 -13.03
C GLU A 79 1.07 -19.68 -12.48
N CYS A 80 1.22 -18.53 -11.91
CA CYS A 80 2.35 -18.19 -11.05
C CYS A 80 1.86 -17.93 -9.62
N MET A 81 2.70 -18.17 -8.65
CA MET A 81 2.41 -17.96 -7.24
C MET A 81 3.52 -17.13 -6.62
N PHE A 82 3.16 -16.05 -5.94
CA PHE A 82 4.08 -15.41 -5.03
C PHE A 82 3.55 -15.48 -3.59
N SER A 83 4.47 -15.49 -2.65
CA SER A 83 4.14 -15.50 -1.23
C SER A 83 4.97 -14.51 -0.44
N VAL A 84 4.40 -14.03 0.66
CA VAL A 84 5.08 -13.26 1.70
C VAL A 84 4.88 -14.01 3.00
N SER A 85 5.97 -14.45 3.61
CA SER A 85 5.98 -15.15 4.89
C SER A 85 6.79 -14.40 5.93
N ASP A 86 6.33 -14.45 7.17
CA ASP A 86 6.94 -13.86 8.34
C ASP A 86 6.99 -14.85 9.51
N ASN A 87 7.87 -14.60 10.48
CA ASN A 87 7.91 -15.32 11.75
C ASN A 87 7.37 -14.48 12.93
N GLY A 88 6.40 -13.61 12.65
CA GLY A 88 5.82 -12.69 13.62
C GLY A 88 4.75 -13.31 14.52
N ALA A 89 3.78 -12.49 14.91
CA ALA A 89 2.75 -12.86 15.88
C ALA A 89 1.85 -14.04 15.43
N GLY A 90 1.68 -14.25 14.11
CA GLY A 90 0.77 -15.24 13.57
C GLY A 90 -0.70 -14.88 13.78
N ILE A 91 -1.59 -15.69 13.22
CA ILE A 91 -3.04 -15.51 13.19
C ILE A 91 -3.69 -16.79 13.69
N SER A 92 -4.76 -16.69 14.45
CA SER A 92 -5.54 -17.86 14.92
C SER A 92 -6.38 -18.43 13.77
N GLU A 93 -6.67 -19.74 13.81
CA GLU A 93 -7.53 -20.36 12.79
C GLU A 93 -8.93 -19.74 12.73
N GLU A 94 -9.43 -19.24 13.85
CA GLU A 94 -10.75 -18.60 13.95
C GLU A 94 -10.82 -17.27 13.19
N ASP A 95 -9.65 -16.67 12.92
CA ASP A 95 -9.53 -15.38 12.27
C ASP A 95 -9.23 -15.47 10.76
N TYR A 96 -8.86 -16.65 10.22
CA TYR A 96 -8.45 -16.80 8.82
C TYR A 96 -9.47 -16.27 7.79
N VAL A 97 -10.76 -16.42 8.06
CA VAL A 97 -11.80 -15.89 7.16
C VAL A 97 -12.03 -14.42 7.44
N LYS A 98 -12.02 -14.03 8.71
CA LYS A 98 -12.35 -12.69 9.15
C LYS A 98 -11.30 -11.64 8.75
N ILE A 99 -10.00 -12.02 8.68
CA ILE A 99 -8.94 -11.07 8.29
C ILE A 99 -9.13 -10.48 6.89
N PHE A 100 -9.95 -11.09 6.04
CA PHE A 100 -10.35 -10.58 4.73
C PHE A 100 -11.65 -9.78 4.75
N GLU A 101 -12.31 -9.66 5.90
CA GLU A 101 -13.48 -8.78 6.07
C GLU A 101 -13.02 -7.33 6.25
N ARG A 102 -13.81 -6.38 5.73
CA ARG A 102 -13.50 -4.95 5.86
C ARG A 102 -13.60 -4.52 7.32
N PHE A 103 -12.64 -3.72 7.76
CA PHE A 103 -12.54 -3.16 9.11
C PHE A 103 -12.27 -4.20 10.21
N TYR A 104 -12.03 -5.45 9.84
CA TYR A 104 -11.67 -6.48 10.81
C TYR A 104 -10.21 -6.33 11.24
N GLN A 105 -9.98 -6.40 12.54
CA GLN A 105 -8.67 -6.42 13.17
C GLN A 105 -8.67 -7.48 14.25
N VAL A 106 -7.58 -8.25 14.35
CA VAL A 106 -7.44 -9.26 15.41
C VAL A 106 -7.26 -8.53 16.74
N GLU A 107 -8.15 -8.78 17.69
CA GLU A 107 -8.09 -8.22 19.04
C GLU A 107 -6.79 -8.64 19.73
N ASN A 108 -6.16 -7.73 20.48
CA ASN A 108 -4.94 -7.98 21.29
C ASN A 108 -3.60 -8.12 20.55
N ILE A 109 -3.48 -7.89 19.26
CA ILE A 109 -2.18 -7.69 18.62
C ILE A 109 -1.79 -6.22 18.80
N GLY A 110 -1.34 -5.90 20.02
CA GLY A 110 -0.97 -4.61 20.63
C GLY A 110 -0.54 -3.48 19.68
N GLN A 111 -0.67 -2.24 20.15
CA GLN A 111 -0.08 -0.95 19.71
C GLN A 111 0.00 -0.59 18.21
N TYR A 112 -0.25 -1.49 17.28
CA TYR A 112 -0.13 -1.25 15.84
C TYR A 112 -1.51 -1.01 15.22
N GLY A 113 -1.97 0.23 15.24
CA GLY A 113 -3.20 0.67 14.56
C GLY A 113 -3.18 0.29 13.07
N GLY A 114 -4.34 0.09 12.49
CA GLY A 114 -4.53 -0.17 11.06
C GLY A 114 -5.99 0.06 10.70
N THR A 115 -6.31 0.24 9.43
CA THR A 115 -7.69 0.48 8.99
C THR A 115 -8.53 -0.79 8.86
N GLY A 116 -7.91 -1.99 8.87
CA GLY A 116 -8.59 -3.26 8.59
C GLY A 116 -9.12 -3.39 7.15
N ILE A 117 -8.63 -2.55 6.22
CA ILE A 117 -9.09 -2.52 4.83
C ILE A 117 -8.10 -3.25 3.90
N GLY A 118 -6.83 -3.30 4.24
CA GLY A 118 -5.76 -3.74 3.35
C GLY A 118 -5.95 -5.15 2.80
N LEU A 119 -6.18 -6.16 3.65
CA LEU A 119 -6.35 -7.55 3.21
C LEU A 119 -7.68 -7.75 2.44
N ALA A 120 -8.76 -7.08 2.84
CA ALA A 120 -10.03 -7.09 2.09
C ALA A 120 -9.84 -6.51 0.67
N LEU A 121 -9.10 -5.40 0.55
CA LEU A 121 -8.75 -4.80 -0.74
C LEU A 121 -7.87 -5.74 -1.56
N SER A 122 -6.84 -6.34 -0.95
CA SER A 122 -5.96 -7.31 -1.63
C SER A 122 -6.75 -8.49 -2.18
N GLN A 123 -7.66 -9.05 -1.40
CA GLN A 123 -8.53 -10.14 -1.86
C GLN A 123 -9.43 -9.69 -3.02
N GLY A 124 -10.02 -8.50 -2.94
CA GLY A 124 -10.83 -7.94 -4.04
C GLY A 124 -10.04 -7.75 -5.33
N ILE A 125 -8.82 -7.23 -5.23
CA ILE A 125 -7.91 -7.06 -6.37
C ILE A 125 -7.56 -8.42 -6.98
N VAL A 126 -7.11 -9.37 -6.18
CA VAL A 126 -6.72 -10.71 -6.66
C VAL A 126 -7.89 -11.43 -7.31
N LYS A 127 -9.09 -11.38 -6.72
CA LYS A 127 -10.32 -11.94 -7.32
C LYS A 127 -10.70 -11.25 -8.63
N ALA A 128 -10.54 -9.94 -8.73
CA ALA A 128 -10.78 -9.22 -9.99
C ALA A 128 -9.81 -9.66 -11.11
N HIS A 129 -8.61 -10.16 -10.74
CA HIS A 129 -7.65 -10.80 -11.65
C HIS A 129 -7.92 -12.29 -11.87
N GLN A 130 -9.04 -12.83 -11.34
CA GLN A 130 -9.38 -14.25 -11.35
C GLN A 130 -8.30 -15.15 -10.73
N GLY A 131 -7.51 -14.59 -9.82
CA GLY A 131 -6.55 -15.27 -8.99
C GLY A 131 -7.13 -15.66 -7.63
N ASP A 132 -6.29 -16.19 -6.77
CA ASP A 132 -6.64 -16.54 -5.39
C ASP A 132 -5.62 -16.04 -4.39
N ILE A 133 -6.08 -15.73 -3.17
CA ILE A 133 -5.23 -15.37 -2.04
C ILE A 133 -5.60 -16.22 -0.83
N THR A 134 -4.60 -16.89 -0.29
CA THR A 134 -4.74 -17.78 0.87
C THR A 134 -3.77 -17.40 1.97
N VAL A 135 -4.07 -17.85 3.20
CA VAL A 135 -3.21 -17.66 4.37
C VAL A 135 -2.96 -19.00 5.06
N GLU A 136 -1.72 -19.25 5.42
CA GLU A 136 -1.30 -20.31 6.33
C GLU A 136 -0.62 -19.62 7.51
N SER A 137 -1.10 -19.83 8.73
CA SER A 137 -0.56 -19.14 9.89
C SER A 137 -0.72 -20.00 11.15
N GLN A 138 0.13 -19.72 12.13
CA GLN A 138 0.00 -20.28 13.47
C GLN A 138 0.37 -19.20 14.47
N LEU A 139 -0.48 -19.02 15.47
CA LEU A 139 -0.24 -18.03 16.52
C LEU A 139 1.14 -18.25 17.18
N GLY A 140 1.94 -17.18 17.26
CA GLY A 140 3.31 -17.18 17.77
C GLY A 140 4.37 -17.79 16.86
N LYS A 141 4.01 -18.20 15.61
CA LYS A 141 4.98 -18.76 14.65
C LYS A 141 5.09 -17.97 13.34
N GLY A 142 4.15 -17.03 13.13
CA GLY A 142 4.09 -16.21 11.94
C GLY A 142 3.03 -16.62 10.94
N SER A 143 3.04 -15.94 9.79
CA SER A 143 2.04 -16.10 8.74
C SER A 143 2.71 -16.24 7.37
N CYS A 144 2.02 -16.89 6.45
CA CYS A 144 2.38 -16.99 5.05
C CYS A 144 1.14 -16.69 4.20
N PHE A 145 1.17 -15.57 3.51
CA PHE A 145 0.16 -15.20 2.51
C PHE A 145 0.63 -15.62 1.13
N LYS A 146 -0.21 -16.38 0.41
CA LYS A 146 0.07 -16.88 -0.94
C LYS A 146 -0.92 -16.28 -1.91
N VAL A 147 -0.43 -15.73 -3.01
CA VAL A 147 -1.23 -15.18 -4.11
C VAL A 147 -0.94 -15.95 -5.37
N THR A 148 -1.98 -16.48 -6.00
CA THR A 148 -1.90 -17.18 -7.28
C THR A 148 -2.53 -16.32 -8.37
N LEU A 149 -1.82 -16.12 -9.47
CA LEU A 149 -2.28 -15.40 -10.65
C LEU A 149 -2.19 -16.31 -11.88
N LYS A 150 -3.20 -16.23 -12.75
CA LYS A 150 -3.20 -16.99 -14.01
C LYS A 150 -2.28 -16.33 -15.04
N LYS A 151 -1.58 -17.16 -15.81
CA LYS A 151 -0.81 -16.72 -16.97
C LYS A 151 -1.72 -16.51 -18.19
N GLY A 152 -1.23 -15.68 -19.13
CA GLY A 152 -2.00 -15.31 -20.31
C GLY A 152 -3.16 -14.37 -20.00
N ASP A 153 -3.90 -13.97 -21.03
CA ASP A 153 -5.01 -13.00 -20.95
C ASP A 153 -6.39 -13.62 -21.22
N ALA A 154 -6.44 -14.91 -21.57
CA ALA A 154 -7.66 -15.60 -21.99
C ALA A 154 -8.72 -15.71 -20.88
N HIS A 155 -8.31 -15.59 -19.62
CA HIS A 155 -9.21 -15.61 -18.48
C HIS A 155 -9.93 -14.26 -18.24
N PHE A 156 -9.48 -13.16 -18.86
CA PHE A 156 -10.18 -11.86 -18.78
C PHE A 156 -11.27 -11.78 -19.83
N ASP A 157 -12.45 -11.34 -19.41
CA ASP A 157 -13.58 -11.11 -20.30
C ASP A 157 -13.45 -9.78 -21.08
N SER A 158 -14.46 -9.46 -21.89
CA SER A 158 -14.49 -8.26 -22.73
C SER A 158 -14.72 -6.95 -21.95
N SER A 159 -15.03 -7.02 -20.65
CA SER A 159 -15.22 -5.82 -19.79
C SER A 159 -13.90 -5.19 -19.37
N VAL A 160 -12.79 -5.91 -19.52
CA VAL A 160 -11.46 -5.48 -19.14
C VAL A 160 -10.79 -4.70 -20.27
N THR A 161 -10.23 -3.53 -19.97
CA THR A 161 -9.49 -2.74 -20.95
C THR A 161 -8.07 -3.28 -21.08
N ARG A 162 -7.73 -3.80 -22.24
CA ARG A 162 -6.36 -4.20 -22.57
C ARG A 162 -5.58 -2.96 -22.99
N VAL A 163 -4.44 -2.74 -22.38
CA VAL A 163 -3.54 -1.61 -22.69
C VAL A 163 -2.17 -2.17 -23.11
N GLU A 164 -1.45 -1.41 -23.92
CA GLU A 164 -0.06 -1.77 -24.20
C GLU A 164 0.77 -1.68 -22.90
N PRO A 165 1.79 -2.55 -22.74
CA PRO A 165 2.68 -2.47 -21.60
C PRO A 165 3.26 -1.05 -21.54
N GLU A 166 3.00 -0.34 -20.45
CA GLU A 166 3.72 0.92 -20.21
C GLU A 166 5.19 0.56 -20.04
N GLN A 167 6.04 1.11 -20.92
CA GLN A 167 7.48 1.04 -20.73
C GLN A 167 7.79 1.66 -19.38
N ASP A 168 8.56 0.94 -18.58
CA ASP A 168 8.94 1.25 -17.19
C ASP A 168 9.09 2.75 -16.93
N LYS A 169 7.97 3.40 -16.62
CA LYS A 169 8.03 4.63 -15.87
C LYS A 169 8.31 4.18 -14.46
N GLU A 170 9.42 4.62 -13.92
CA GLU A 170 9.79 4.51 -12.53
C GLU A 170 8.62 5.03 -11.70
N TYR A 171 7.73 4.10 -11.25
CA TYR A 171 6.63 4.45 -10.38
C TYR A 171 7.22 4.62 -8.99
N ILE A 172 7.44 5.85 -8.62
CA ILE A 172 7.93 6.21 -7.30
C ILE A 172 6.84 5.85 -6.30
N TYR A 173 7.16 4.87 -5.46
CA TYR A 173 6.33 4.49 -4.33
C TYR A 173 6.45 5.51 -3.23
N TYR A 174 5.31 5.98 -2.79
CA TYR A 174 5.19 6.59 -1.48
C TYR A 174 5.43 5.50 -0.42
N SER A 175 6.69 5.24 -0.09
CA SER A 175 7.02 4.75 1.24
C SER A 175 6.60 5.85 2.21
N GLU A 176 6.17 5.50 3.41
CA GLU A 176 5.92 6.46 4.50
C GLU A 176 7.19 7.26 4.88
N ASP A 177 8.23 7.21 4.07
CA ASP A 177 9.49 7.93 4.25
C ASP A 177 9.36 9.38 3.78
N LYS A 178 9.14 10.22 4.77
CA LYS A 178 9.08 11.68 4.72
C LYS A 178 10.21 12.30 3.87
N GLU A 179 11.41 11.72 3.87
CA GLU A 179 12.57 12.25 3.14
C GLU A 179 12.50 12.10 1.62
N LEU A 180 11.87 11.04 1.11
CA LEU A 180 11.70 10.82 -0.33
C LEU A 180 10.65 11.75 -0.93
N LEU A 181 9.51 11.92 -0.23
CA LEU A 181 8.46 12.86 -0.63
C LEU A 181 8.97 14.30 -0.68
N VAL A 182 9.78 14.71 0.32
CA VAL A 182 10.37 16.05 0.38
C VAL A 182 11.35 16.30 -0.77
N LYS A 183 12.16 15.29 -1.16
CA LYS A 183 13.11 15.42 -2.28
C LYS A 183 12.42 15.59 -3.63
N GLU A 184 11.29 14.90 -3.88
CA GLU A 184 10.54 15.06 -5.12
C GLU A 184 9.84 16.40 -5.23
N VAL A 185 9.23 16.85 -4.14
CA VAL A 185 8.64 18.19 -4.09
C VAL A 185 9.70 19.26 -4.31
N GLN A 186 10.92 19.08 -3.77
CA GLN A 186 12.04 20.00 -4.02
C GLN A 186 12.56 19.96 -5.46
N SER A 187 12.51 18.83 -6.15
CA SER A 187 12.88 18.76 -7.57
C SER A 187 11.84 19.43 -8.49
N ALA A 188 10.57 19.44 -8.11
CA ALA A 188 9.51 20.16 -8.82
C ALA A 188 9.60 21.70 -8.66
N GLN A 189 10.31 22.18 -7.64
CA GLN A 189 10.52 23.62 -7.40
C GLN A 189 11.37 24.33 -8.47
N SER A 190 12.08 23.59 -9.32
CA SER A 190 12.94 24.21 -10.35
C SER A 190 12.16 24.78 -11.55
N GLU A 191 10.85 24.56 -11.67
CA GLU A 191 10.05 25.00 -12.82
C GLU A 191 8.85 25.89 -12.51
N SER A 192 8.48 26.11 -11.24
CA SER A 192 7.30 26.93 -10.92
C SER A 192 7.58 27.85 -9.74
N GLY A 193 7.41 29.14 -9.96
CA GLY A 193 7.40 30.14 -8.86
C GLY A 193 6.28 29.80 -7.86
N THR A 194 6.48 30.19 -6.60
CA THR A 194 5.49 30.06 -5.51
C THR A 194 4.12 30.52 -5.99
N THR A 195 3.17 29.59 -6.09
CA THR A 195 1.78 29.92 -6.38
C THR A 195 1.12 30.39 -5.08
N ASP A 196 0.34 31.46 -5.17
CA ASP A 196 -0.44 32.03 -4.03
C ASP A 196 -1.65 31.12 -3.67
N CYS A 197 -1.55 29.82 -3.95
CA CYS A 197 -2.57 28.83 -3.74
C CYS A 197 -2.63 28.38 -2.26
N LYS A 198 -3.82 28.34 -1.72
CA LYS A 198 -4.13 27.99 -0.32
C LYS A 198 -4.61 26.55 -0.22
N LEU A 199 -3.94 25.75 0.59
CA LEU A 199 -4.29 24.38 0.88
C LEU A 199 -4.77 24.24 2.33
N LEU A 200 -5.90 23.58 2.54
CA LEU A 200 -6.38 23.20 3.87
C LEU A 200 -6.27 21.68 4.04
N VAL A 201 -5.58 21.24 5.09
CA VAL A 201 -5.42 19.82 5.46
C VAL A 201 -6.25 19.54 6.72
N ILE A 202 -7.15 18.55 6.65
CA ILE A 202 -8.06 18.18 7.73
C ILE A 202 -7.88 16.70 8.04
N ASP A 203 -7.39 16.39 9.23
CA ASP A 203 -7.14 15.01 9.66
C ASP A 203 -7.12 15.01 11.21
N ASP A 204 -7.65 13.98 11.87
CA ASP A 204 -7.65 13.90 13.32
C ASP A 204 -6.28 13.47 13.89
N ASN A 205 -5.45 12.86 13.05
CA ASN A 205 -4.09 12.46 13.40
C ASN A 205 -3.08 13.61 13.20
N GLU A 206 -2.52 14.11 14.31
CA GLU A 206 -1.54 15.19 14.32
C GLU A 206 -0.27 14.86 13.51
N GLU A 207 0.19 13.60 13.55
CA GLU A 207 1.38 13.17 12.81
C GLU A 207 1.16 13.25 11.30
N ILE A 208 -0.01 12.81 10.82
CA ILE A 208 -0.38 12.90 9.41
C ILE A 208 -0.50 14.36 8.98
N ARG A 209 -1.16 15.21 9.78
CA ARG A 209 -1.23 16.66 9.49
C ARG A 209 0.15 17.27 9.34
N ASN A 210 1.08 16.96 10.27
CA ASN A 210 2.45 17.50 10.24
C ASN A 210 3.22 17.01 8.99
N ILE A 211 3.07 15.76 8.61
CA ILE A 211 3.68 15.21 7.38
C ILE A 211 3.17 15.97 6.15
N LEU A 212 1.86 16.15 6.04
CA LEU A 212 1.26 16.85 4.89
C LEU A 212 1.67 18.33 4.86
N VAL A 213 1.77 18.99 6.01
CA VAL A 213 2.30 20.36 6.09
C VAL A 213 3.74 20.43 5.58
N ASP A 214 4.61 19.54 6.05
CA ASP A 214 6.01 19.51 5.63
C ASP A 214 6.17 19.27 4.12
N ILE A 215 5.30 18.45 3.54
CA ILE A 215 5.30 18.14 2.11
C ILE A 215 4.84 19.34 1.27
N PHE A 216 3.76 19.99 1.68
CA PHE A 216 3.09 20.97 0.83
C PHE A 216 3.47 22.43 1.12
N SER A 217 3.96 22.77 2.33
CA SER A 217 4.35 24.13 2.68
C SER A 217 5.43 24.77 1.78
N PRO A 218 6.34 24.02 1.13
CA PRO A 218 7.25 24.60 0.16
C PRO A 218 6.58 25.13 -1.11
N LEU A 219 5.36 24.66 -1.43
CA LEU A 219 4.65 24.99 -2.69
C LEU A 219 3.38 25.81 -2.46
N TYR A 220 2.72 25.68 -1.31
CA TYR A 220 1.42 26.22 -1.01
C TYR A 220 1.39 26.92 0.35
N THR A 221 0.44 27.85 0.54
CA THR A 221 0.08 28.33 1.88
C THR A 221 -0.80 27.26 2.53
N VAL A 222 -0.25 26.50 3.49
CA VAL A 222 -0.93 25.37 4.12
C VAL A 222 -1.49 25.78 5.48
N GLU A 223 -2.79 25.54 5.69
CA GLU A 223 -3.44 25.53 7.00
C GLU A 223 -3.95 24.14 7.34
N THR A 224 -4.13 23.86 8.64
CA THR A 224 -4.58 22.55 9.12
C THR A 224 -5.81 22.68 10.00
N ALA A 225 -6.62 21.63 10.07
CA ALA A 225 -7.69 21.46 11.03
C ALA A 225 -7.64 20.05 11.64
N SER A 226 -8.03 19.91 12.89
CA SER A 226 -7.98 18.64 13.63
C SER A 226 -9.26 17.83 13.55
N ASP A 227 -10.33 18.41 13.03
CA ASP A 227 -11.62 17.75 12.83
C ASP A 227 -12.44 18.45 11.73
N GLY A 228 -13.51 17.79 11.29
CA GLY A 228 -14.37 18.31 10.22
C GLY A 228 -15.06 19.62 10.57
N LYS A 229 -15.38 19.87 11.85
CA LYS A 229 -16.04 21.12 12.26
C LYS A 229 -15.08 22.30 12.18
N GLU A 230 -13.87 22.17 12.69
CA GLU A 230 -12.80 23.16 12.55
C GLU A 230 -12.50 23.41 11.08
N GLY A 231 -12.40 22.32 10.29
CA GLY A 231 -12.20 22.37 8.84
C GLY A 231 -13.27 23.19 8.13
N TYR A 232 -14.54 22.92 8.42
CA TYR A 232 -15.67 23.65 7.84
C TYR A 232 -15.65 25.16 8.13
N GLU A 233 -15.32 25.55 9.37
CA GLU A 233 -15.21 26.98 9.71
C GLU A 233 -14.00 27.62 8.98
N LYS A 234 -12.89 26.90 8.87
CA LYS A 234 -11.71 27.38 8.14
C LYS A 234 -11.95 27.51 6.63
N VAL A 235 -12.67 26.60 6.01
CA VAL A 235 -13.07 26.71 4.60
C VAL A 235 -13.81 28.02 4.33
N LYS A 236 -14.74 28.40 5.20
CA LYS A 236 -15.52 29.64 5.03
C LYS A 236 -14.68 30.93 5.14
N VAL A 237 -13.69 30.93 6.01
CA VAL A 237 -12.85 32.12 6.27
C VAL A 237 -11.70 32.21 5.30
N MET A 238 -10.99 31.10 5.07
CA MET A 238 -9.78 31.04 4.28
C MET A 238 -10.07 30.98 2.78
N GLN A 239 -11.20 30.36 2.37
CA GLN A 239 -11.54 30.04 0.97
C GLN A 239 -10.36 29.35 0.28
N PRO A 240 -9.98 28.14 0.72
CA PRO A 240 -8.85 27.42 0.14
C PRO A 240 -9.12 27.02 -1.31
N ASP A 241 -8.05 26.99 -2.13
CA ASP A 241 -8.12 26.50 -3.50
C ASP A 241 -8.24 24.96 -3.57
N LEU A 242 -7.71 24.29 -2.52
CA LEU A 242 -7.76 22.84 -2.39
C LEU A 242 -7.93 22.44 -0.91
N VAL A 243 -8.74 21.40 -0.67
CA VAL A 243 -8.92 20.77 0.64
C VAL A 243 -8.50 19.31 0.56
N ILE A 244 -7.64 18.87 1.47
CA ILE A 244 -7.31 17.46 1.70
C ILE A 244 -7.93 17.08 3.04
N SER A 245 -8.85 16.11 3.05
CA SER A 245 -9.56 15.71 4.27
C SER A 245 -9.56 14.19 4.41
N ASP A 246 -9.31 13.70 5.64
CA ASP A 246 -9.69 12.34 5.98
C ASP A 246 -11.22 12.20 5.92
N ILE A 247 -11.67 11.01 5.53
CA ILE A 247 -13.10 10.66 5.42
C ILE A 247 -13.65 10.26 6.79
N MET A 248 -12.82 9.63 7.64
CA MET A 248 -13.25 8.99 8.88
C MET A 248 -12.79 9.73 10.13
N MET A 249 -13.27 10.94 10.33
CA MET A 249 -12.97 11.73 11.54
C MET A 249 -14.09 11.67 12.58
N PRO A 250 -13.77 11.75 13.89
CA PRO A 250 -14.77 11.87 14.94
C PRO A 250 -15.65 13.13 14.76
N GLY A 251 -16.96 12.97 14.86
CA GLY A 251 -17.93 14.07 14.83
C GLY A 251 -18.46 14.39 13.45
N MET A 252 -17.73 15.07 12.60
CA MET A 252 -18.13 15.40 11.22
C MET A 252 -17.19 14.69 10.24
N PRO A 253 -17.67 13.69 9.48
CA PRO A 253 -16.86 13.02 8.49
C PRO A 253 -16.51 13.95 7.32
N GLY A 254 -15.35 13.73 6.68
CA GLY A 254 -14.87 14.54 5.56
C GLY A 254 -15.82 14.58 4.34
N THR A 255 -16.78 13.65 4.27
CA THR A 255 -17.83 13.63 3.23
C THR A 255 -18.96 14.64 3.44
N GLU A 256 -19.04 15.28 4.60
CA GLU A 256 -20.03 16.31 4.95
C GLU A 256 -19.45 17.74 4.93
N LEU A 257 -18.16 17.86 4.61
CA LEU A 257 -17.44 19.11 4.41
C LEU A 257 -17.74 19.71 3.04
#